data_a32260fa2c590a3e8998ae6f47d7cf1a
#
_entry.id   a32260fa2c590a3e8998ae6f47d7cf1a
#
_cell.length_a   1.000
_cell.length_b   1.000
_cell.length_c   1.000
_cell.angle_alpha   90.00
_cell.angle_beta   90.00
_cell.angle_gamma   90.00
#
_symmetry.space_group_name_H-M   'P 1'
#
loop_
_entity.id
_entity.type
_entity.pdbx_description
1 polymer ?
#
loop_
_entity_poly.entity_id
_entity_poly.type
_entity_poly.pdbx_seq_one_letter_code
_entity_poly.pdbx_strand_id
1 'polypeptide(L)'
;MKIYFSGSIRGGRDHAEWYDFIVESLKKYGKVNSEFVADKNLTSYGHINLTDREIYERDLELIKESEIVIADVTVPSLGVGYEVAYAEKLNKNIFCLYHHVEGKRISAMIAGSPHLKVFPYTTEEEILEILKKIFK
;
A
#
# COMPACT_ATOMS: atom_id res chain seq x y z
N MET A 1 -4.21 11.85 -11.91
CA MET A 1 -3.82 11.65 -10.50
C MET A 1 -2.83 10.50 -10.40
N LYS A 2 -1.80 10.69 -9.60
CA LYS A 2 -0.82 9.63 -9.34
C LYS A 2 -1.06 9.05 -7.95
N ILE A 3 -1.18 7.74 -7.89
CA ILE A 3 -1.47 6.98 -6.68
C ILE A 3 -0.30 6.06 -6.39
N TYR A 4 0.21 6.06 -5.17
CA TYR A 4 1.21 5.09 -4.76
C TYR A 4 0.56 3.99 -3.92
N PHE A 5 0.78 2.74 -4.31
CA PHE A 5 0.31 1.61 -3.51
C PHE A 5 1.48 0.95 -2.78
N SER A 6 1.33 0.78 -1.48
CA SER A 6 2.33 0.14 -0.62
C SER A 6 1.76 -1.14 -0.03
N GLY A 7 2.46 -2.24 -0.21
CA GLY A 7 2.07 -3.54 0.34
C GLY A 7 3.32 -4.38 0.59
N SER A 8 3.19 -5.38 1.45
CA SER A 8 4.32 -6.23 1.82
C SER A 8 4.74 -7.15 0.67
N ILE A 9 6.03 -7.12 0.32
CA ILE A 9 6.60 -8.04 -0.66
C ILE A 9 7.42 -9.11 0.07
N ARG A 10 8.41 -8.67 0.85
CA ARG A 10 9.31 -9.58 1.54
C ARG A 10 8.71 -10.19 2.81
N GLY A 11 7.62 -9.63 3.29
CA GLY A 11 6.90 -10.15 4.44
C GLY A 11 6.05 -11.37 4.13
N GLY A 12 6.05 -11.84 2.86
CA GLY A 12 5.30 -12.97 2.41
C GLY A 12 4.35 -12.62 1.27
N ARG A 13 3.94 -13.65 0.53
CA ARG A 13 3.06 -13.49 -0.63
C ARG A 13 1.64 -14.00 -0.38
N ASP A 14 1.31 -14.35 0.86
CA ASP A 14 0.00 -14.91 1.19
C ASP A 14 -1.14 -13.96 0.90
N HIS A 15 -0.85 -12.68 0.83
CA HIS A 15 -1.83 -11.63 0.63
C HIS A 15 -1.81 -11.06 -0.80
N ALA A 16 -1.04 -11.67 -1.70
CA ALA A 16 -0.81 -11.13 -3.04
C ALA A 16 -2.09 -10.96 -3.86
N GLU A 17 -3.06 -11.87 -3.72
CA GLU A 17 -4.32 -11.78 -4.46
C GLU A 17 -5.12 -10.54 -4.08
N TRP A 18 -5.12 -10.18 -2.80
CA TRP A 18 -5.77 -8.96 -2.34
C TRP A 18 -5.08 -7.73 -2.88
N TYR A 19 -3.73 -7.74 -2.92
CA TYR A 19 -2.97 -6.63 -3.47
C TYR A 19 -3.27 -6.43 -4.95
N ASP A 20 -3.31 -7.52 -5.71
CA ASP A 20 -3.62 -7.46 -7.14
C ASP A 20 -5.01 -6.85 -7.37
N PHE A 21 -5.98 -7.28 -6.57
CA PHE A 21 -7.33 -6.74 -6.67
C PHE A 21 -7.37 -5.24 -6.35
N ILE A 22 -6.69 -4.83 -5.29
CA ILE A 22 -6.64 -3.41 -4.90
C ILE A 22 -5.98 -2.59 -5.99
N VAL A 23 -4.84 -3.04 -6.50
CA VAL A 23 -4.10 -2.30 -7.54
C VAL A 23 -4.93 -2.16 -8.81
N GLU A 24 -5.56 -3.25 -9.26
CA GLU A 24 -6.39 -3.19 -10.45
C GLU A 24 -7.59 -2.25 -10.26
N SER A 25 -8.16 -2.26 -9.07
CA SER A 25 -9.29 -1.38 -8.75
C SER A 25 -8.86 0.09 -8.71
N LEU A 26 -7.68 0.37 -8.20
CA LEU A 26 -7.13 1.73 -8.13
C LEU A 26 -6.87 2.34 -9.52
N LYS A 27 -6.58 1.51 -10.51
CA LYS A 27 -6.31 2.00 -11.87
C LYS A 27 -7.48 2.75 -12.48
N LYS A 28 -8.67 2.56 -11.98
CA LYS A 28 -9.86 3.30 -12.42
C LYS A 28 -9.82 4.76 -12.00
N TYR A 29 -9.03 5.08 -10.98
CA TYR A 29 -8.99 6.43 -10.40
C TYR A 29 -7.75 7.22 -10.78
N GLY A 30 -6.72 6.55 -11.30
CA GLY A 30 -5.51 7.25 -11.70
C GLY A 30 -4.38 6.28 -12.03
N LYS A 31 -3.19 6.84 -12.24
CA LYS A 31 -2.00 6.06 -12.51
C LYS A 31 -1.45 5.51 -11.19
N VAL A 32 -1.33 4.20 -11.11
CA VAL A 32 -0.84 3.52 -9.90
C VAL A 32 0.63 3.19 -10.04
N ASN A 33 1.42 3.65 -9.10
CA ASN A 33 2.84 3.33 -8.99
C ASN A 33 3.06 2.43 -7.77
N SER A 34 3.75 1.33 -7.96
CA SER A 34 4.17 0.45 -6.88
C SER A 34 5.10 -0.61 -7.46
N GLU A 35 5.73 -1.38 -6.58
CA GLU A 35 6.53 -2.51 -7.04
C GLU A 35 5.66 -3.60 -7.66
N PHE A 36 4.38 -3.67 -7.24
CA PHE A 36 3.45 -4.69 -7.75
C PHE A 36 2.96 -4.41 -9.17
N VAL A 37 2.97 -3.14 -9.57
CA VAL A 37 2.52 -2.75 -10.92
C VAL A 37 3.62 -2.94 -11.94
N ALA A 38 4.86 -2.75 -11.53
CA ALA A 38 6.01 -2.72 -12.44
C ALA A 38 6.28 -4.05 -13.13
N ASP A 39 6.04 -5.16 -12.44
CA ASP A 39 6.31 -6.49 -12.98
C ASP A 39 5.45 -7.54 -12.30
N LYS A 40 4.60 -8.20 -13.10
CA LYS A 40 3.72 -9.27 -12.60
C LYS A 40 4.50 -10.52 -12.21
N ASN A 41 5.76 -10.60 -12.60
CA ASN A 41 6.64 -11.73 -12.29
C ASN A 41 7.48 -11.49 -11.03
N LEU A 42 7.08 -10.52 -10.20
CA LEU A 42 7.79 -10.23 -8.97
C LEU A 42 7.87 -11.46 -8.07
N THR A 43 9.07 -11.68 -7.54
CA THR A 43 9.29 -12.70 -6.52
C THR A 43 9.08 -12.06 -5.15
N SER A 44 9.24 -12.84 -4.08
CA SER A 44 9.17 -12.32 -2.72
C SER A 44 10.30 -11.32 -2.43
N TYR A 45 11.29 -11.21 -3.30
CA TYR A 45 12.39 -10.26 -3.17
C TYR A 45 12.18 -8.97 -3.99
N GLY A 46 11.06 -8.85 -4.68
CA GLY A 46 10.80 -7.69 -5.51
C GLY A 46 11.62 -7.72 -6.79
N HIS A 47 12.16 -6.57 -7.18
CA HIS A 47 13.01 -6.46 -8.37
C HIS A 47 14.42 -6.91 -8.07
N ILE A 48 14.72 -8.16 -8.42
CA ILE A 48 16.00 -8.78 -8.09
C ILE A 48 17.20 -8.14 -8.81
N ASN A 49 16.95 -7.37 -9.87
CA ASN A 49 18.00 -6.71 -10.65
C ASN A 49 18.38 -5.33 -10.10
N LEU A 50 17.70 -4.86 -9.06
CA LEU A 50 18.00 -3.58 -8.44
C LEU A 50 18.69 -3.78 -7.10
N THR A 51 19.62 -2.88 -6.77
CA THR A 51 20.21 -2.86 -5.45
C THR A 51 19.19 -2.34 -4.44
N ASP A 52 19.43 -2.59 -3.17
CA ASP A 52 18.58 -2.05 -2.11
C ASP A 52 18.53 -0.52 -2.18
N ARG A 53 19.63 0.13 -2.46
CA ARG A 53 19.67 1.58 -2.59
C ARG A 53 18.82 2.07 -3.74
N GLU A 54 18.89 1.39 -4.87
CA GLU A 54 18.08 1.77 -6.04
C GLU A 54 16.59 1.60 -5.78
N ILE A 55 16.19 0.53 -5.07
CA ILE A 55 14.80 0.31 -4.67
C ILE A 55 14.35 1.43 -3.74
N TYR A 56 15.16 1.74 -2.73
CA TYR A 56 14.86 2.78 -1.76
C TYR A 56 14.64 4.13 -2.45
N GLU A 57 15.58 4.54 -3.31
CA GLU A 57 15.50 5.82 -3.98
C GLU A 57 14.30 5.90 -4.92
N ARG A 58 14.04 4.82 -5.65
CA ARG A 58 12.90 4.76 -6.57
C ARG A 58 11.58 4.87 -5.82
N ASP A 59 11.42 4.10 -4.76
CA ASP A 59 10.15 4.07 -4.03
C ASP A 59 9.87 5.41 -3.36
N LEU A 60 10.89 6.04 -2.78
CA LEU A 60 10.70 7.36 -2.17
C LEU A 60 10.35 8.41 -3.21
N GLU A 61 10.95 8.34 -4.40
CA GLU A 61 10.63 9.28 -5.47
C GLU A 61 9.20 9.09 -5.97
N LEU A 62 8.76 7.84 -6.11
CA LEU A 62 7.39 7.55 -6.50
C LEU A 62 6.38 8.07 -5.47
N ILE A 63 6.70 7.96 -4.20
CA ILE A 63 5.86 8.52 -3.15
C ILE A 63 5.80 10.04 -3.25
N LYS A 64 6.93 10.69 -3.46
CA LYS A 64 6.97 12.14 -3.63
C LYS A 64 6.10 12.61 -4.78
N GLU A 65 6.13 11.91 -5.89
CA GLU A 65 5.35 12.26 -7.07
C GLU A 65 3.85 12.01 -6.92
N SER A 66 3.48 11.17 -5.96
CA SER A 66 2.08 10.76 -5.81
C SER A 66 1.29 11.77 -5.02
N GLU A 67 0.02 11.89 -5.36
CA GLU A 67 -0.91 12.78 -4.67
C GLU A 67 -1.57 12.05 -3.49
N ILE A 68 -1.67 10.74 -3.60
CA ILE A 68 -2.34 9.92 -2.60
C ILE A 68 -1.58 8.60 -2.42
N VAL A 69 -1.55 8.11 -1.20
CA VAL A 69 -0.91 6.85 -0.86
C VAL A 69 -1.96 5.91 -0.28
N ILE A 70 -2.04 4.73 -0.86
CA ILE A 70 -2.89 3.64 -0.38
C ILE A 70 -1.96 2.54 0.11
N ALA A 71 -2.06 2.16 1.37
CA ALA A 71 -1.21 1.12 1.94
C ALA A 71 -2.05 -0.02 2.48
N ASP A 72 -1.70 -1.25 2.12
CA ASP A 72 -2.30 -2.41 2.78
C ASP A 72 -1.39 -2.79 3.94
N VAL A 73 -1.92 -2.68 5.15
CA VAL A 73 -1.16 -2.87 6.37
C VAL A 73 -1.50 -4.17 7.09
N THR A 74 -2.10 -5.11 6.37
CA THR A 74 -2.49 -6.42 6.93
C THR A 74 -1.29 -7.22 7.40
N VAL A 75 -0.29 -7.36 6.54
CA VAL A 75 0.91 -8.14 6.83
C VAL A 75 1.97 -7.20 7.43
N PRO A 76 2.48 -7.51 8.62
CA PRO A 76 3.54 -6.70 9.20
C PRO A 76 4.73 -6.57 8.24
N SER A 77 5.16 -5.34 7.99
CA SER A 77 6.22 -5.06 7.04
C SER A 77 6.96 -3.80 7.44
N LEU A 78 8.27 -3.92 7.58
CA LEU A 78 9.12 -2.77 7.86
C LEU A 78 9.06 -1.77 6.72
N GLY A 79 9.06 -2.27 5.48
CA GLY A 79 9.03 -1.40 4.29
C GLY A 79 7.75 -0.59 4.19
N VAL A 80 6.61 -1.25 4.40
CA VAL A 80 5.33 -0.56 4.37
C VAL A 80 5.26 0.51 5.45
N GLY A 81 5.66 0.17 6.68
CA GLY A 81 5.67 1.16 7.77
C GLY A 81 6.56 2.35 7.47
N TYR A 82 7.74 2.09 6.90
CA TYR A 82 8.67 3.15 6.51
C TYR A 82 8.05 4.07 5.47
N GLU A 83 7.43 3.49 4.44
CA GLU A 83 6.82 4.27 3.36
C GLU A 83 5.64 5.10 3.85
N VAL A 84 4.81 4.52 4.70
CA VAL A 84 3.68 5.25 5.29
C VAL A 84 4.17 6.44 6.12
N ALA A 85 5.19 6.24 6.96
CA ALA A 85 5.74 7.31 7.77
C ALA A 85 6.38 8.41 6.90
N TYR A 86 7.05 8.02 5.83
CA TYR A 86 7.64 8.98 4.90
C TYR A 86 6.56 9.82 4.22
N ALA A 87 5.49 9.17 3.76
CA ALA A 87 4.36 9.86 3.15
C ALA A 87 3.69 10.83 4.13
N GLU A 88 3.57 10.41 5.38
CA GLU A 88 3.02 11.27 6.43
C GLU A 88 3.87 12.52 6.63
N LYS A 89 5.19 12.36 6.66
CA LYS A 89 6.13 13.48 6.77
C LYS A 89 5.98 14.47 5.62
N LEU A 90 5.62 13.98 4.43
CA LEU A 90 5.40 14.81 3.25
C LEU A 90 3.99 15.38 3.17
N ASN A 91 3.17 15.17 4.18
CA ASN A 91 1.79 15.63 4.25
C ASN A 91 0.91 15.09 3.11
N LYS A 92 1.18 13.85 2.68
CA LYS A 92 0.36 13.20 1.67
C LYS A 92 -0.97 12.75 2.27
N ASN A 93 -1.97 12.57 1.41
CA ASN A 93 -3.21 11.92 1.80
C ASN A 93 -2.96 10.42 1.85
N ILE A 94 -3.12 9.82 3.03
CA ILE A 94 -2.77 8.42 3.24
C ILE A 94 -3.98 7.66 3.75
N PHE A 95 -4.30 6.55 3.07
CA PHE A 95 -5.38 5.66 3.48
C PHE A 95 -4.82 4.26 3.62
N CYS A 96 -5.06 3.66 4.77
CA CYS A 96 -4.57 2.32 5.06
C CYS A 96 -5.72 1.33 5.03
N LEU A 97 -5.52 0.21 4.35
CA LEU A 97 -6.50 -0.86 4.26
C LEU A 97 -5.95 -2.07 4.98
N TYR A 98 -6.81 -2.83 5.63
CA TYR A 98 -6.37 -4.10 6.19
C TYR A 98 -7.48 -5.13 6.14
N HIS A 99 -7.09 -6.38 5.88
CA HIS A 99 -8.00 -7.51 5.89
C HIS A 99 -8.32 -7.87 7.34
N HIS A 100 -9.54 -7.59 7.75
CA HIS A 100 -9.94 -7.84 9.13
C HIS A 100 -10.11 -9.32 9.40
N VAL A 101 -9.39 -9.82 10.39
CA VAL A 101 -9.53 -11.19 10.89
C VAL A 101 -9.67 -11.10 12.40
N GLU A 102 -10.68 -11.74 12.93
CA GLU A 102 -10.94 -11.72 14.36
C GLU A 102 -9.71 -12.20 15.14
N GLY A 103 -9.38 -11.47 16.20
CA GLY A 103 -8.24 -11.79 17.04
C GLY A 103 -6.90 -11.25 16.54
N LYS A 104 -6.86 -10.72 15.33
CA LYS A 104 -5.63 -10.11 14.79
C LYS A 104 -5.72 -8.60 14.83
N ARG A 105 -4.59 -7.96 15.11
CA ARG A 105 -4.52 -6.50 15.22
C ARG A 105 -3.42 -5.98 14.31
N ILE A 106 -3.63 -4.79 13.76
CA ILE A 106 -2.57 -4.10 13.03
C ILE A 106 -1.67 -3.34 14.01
N SER A 107 -0.55 -2.86 13.51
CA SER A 107 0.38 -2.10 14.33
C SER A 107 -0.30 -0.91 15.02
N ALA A 108 -0.01 -0.72 16.31
CA ALA A 108 -0.50 0.42 17.06
C ALA A 108 -0.04 1.75 16.44
N MET A 109 1.12 1.75 15.79
CA MET A 109 1.64 2.96 15.16
C MET A 109 0.80 3.38 13.96
N ILE A 110 0.13 2.42 13.33
CA ILE A 110 -0.78 2.68 12.23
C ILE A 110 -2.18 3.00 12.78
N ALA A 111 -2.70 2.13 13.64
CA ALA A 111 -4.05 2.27 14.17
C ALA A 111 -4.22 3.54 15.01
N GLY A 112 -3.19 3.96 15.72
CA GLY A 112 -3.24 5.09 16.62
C GLY A 112 -2.88 6.44 16.00
N SER A 113 -2.41 6.47 14.77
CA SER A 113 -2.01 7.75 14.17
C SER A 113 -3.22 8.59 13.79
N PRO A 114 -3.26 9.86 14.23
CA PRO A 114 -4.35 10.77 13.84
C PRO A 114 -4.23 11.24 12.39
N HIS A 115 -3.12 10.97 11.73
CA HIS A 115 -2.86 11.39 10.36
C HIS A 115 -3.25 10.35 9.33
N LEU A 116 -3.58 9.13 9.77
CA LEU A 116 -3.90 8.02 8.87
C LEU A 116 -5.38 7.67 9.00
N LYS A 117 -6.03 7.44 7.87
CA LYS A 117 -7.39 6.89 7.85
C LYS A 117 -7.27 5.41 7.56
N VAL A 118 -7.87 4.59 8.43
CA VAL A 118 -7.71 3.14 8.39
C VAL A 118 -9.07 2.49 8.12
N PHE A 119 -9.13 1.63 7.12
CA PHE A 119 -10.35 0.97 6.68
C PHE A 119 -10.20 -0.54 6.72
N PRO A 120 -11.02 -1.24 7.51
CA PRO A 120 -11.02 -2.70 7.47
C PRO A 120 -11.86 -3.21 6.29
N TYR A 121 -11.47 -4.35 5.72
CA TYR A 121 -12.27 -5.04 4.72
C TYR A 121 -12.24 -6.54 4.98
N THR A 122 -13.28 -7.23 4.50
CA THR A 122 -13.32 -8.69 4.52
C THR A 122 -13.67 -9.26 3.15
N THR A 123 -14.19 -8.42 2.24
CA THR A 123 -14.59 -8.84 0.90
C THR A 123 -14.08 -7.85 -0.16
N GLU A 124 -14.05 -8.31 -1.40
CA GLU A 124 -13.70 -7.45 -2.52
C GLU A 124 -14.70 -6.30 -2.69
N GLU A 125 -15.97 -6.56 -2.45
CA GLU A 125 -17.01 -5.53 -2.54
C GLU A 125 -16.76 -4.42 -1.54
N GLU A 126 -16.32 -4.77 -0.34
CA GLU A 126 -16.00 -3.77 0.68
C GLU A 126 -14.81 -2.90 0.24
N ILE A 127 -13.82 -3.49 -0.42
CA ILE A 127 -12.69 -2.72 -0.96
C ILE A 127 -13.22 -1.69 -1.96
N LEU A 128 -14.10 -2.11 -2.88
CA LEU A 128 -14.65 -1.18 -3.88
C LEU A 128 -15.40 -0.03 -3.23
N GLU A 129 -16.16 -0.31 -2.17
CA GLU A 129 -16.89 0.73 -1.44
C GLU A 129 -15.94 1.69 -0.72
N ILE A 130 -14.86 1.18 -0.15
CA ILE A 130 -13.83 2.01 0.49
C ILE A 130 -13.22 2.96 -0.55
N LEU A 131 -12.86 2.44 -1.72
CA LEU A 131 -12.26 3.27 -2.77
C LEU A 131 -13.20 4.35 -3.26
N LYS A 132 -14.51 4.07 -3.35
CA LYS A 132 -15.49 5.08 -3.70
C LYS A 132 -15.52 6.22 -2.68
N LYS A 133 -15.35 5.91 -1.41
CA LYS A 133 -15.32 6.93 -0.36
C LYS A 133 -14.04 7.76 -0.45
N ILE A 134 -12.93 7.14 -0.75
CA ILE A 134 -11.64 7.82 -0.85
C ILE A 134 -11.60 8.77 -2.05
N PHE A 135 -12.12 8.34 -3.19
CA PHE A 135 -12.00 9.05 -4.46
C PHE A 135 -13.28 9.78 -4.88
N LYS A 136 -14.01 10.26 -3.97
CA LYS A 136 -15.21 11.03 -4.28
C LYS A 136 -14.96 12.21 -5.20
#